data_499356478c0e3e009dca5c00b4034cef
#
_entry.id   499356478c0e3e009dca5c00b4034cef
#
_cell.length_a   1.000
_cell.length_b   1.000
_cell.length_c   1.000
_cell.angle_alpha   90.00
_cell.angle_beta   90.00
_cell.angle_gamma   90.00
#
_symmetry.space_group_name_H-M   'P 1'
#
loop_
_entity.id
_entity.type
_entity.pdbx_description
1 polymer ?
#
loop_
_entity_poly.entity_id
_entity_poly.type
_entity_poly.pdbx_seq_one_letter_code
_entity_poly.pdbx_strand_id
1 'polypeptide(L)'
;MKKIQFIIIPIILSFGLIISSALISNAMNKANKDENRITVKGVAERRIKADKALINIVITQKSDNLDELKKQISDRETLVTDLIKSLKIDTNEYSIGNLRIQPNYLENALNTKQSAVSSAATLPAVKISSYDGIETISIVTKNIDKAEEFYEKLSELKLQSNNIEINMPEYFITNIERYKKDLVVDASRNAEIRAIEMLKVNNNEIGGLKNISQGQFEMLEDTEDVRRINENEANQIYKKLRVVVTATYLIKY
;
A
#
# COMPACT_ATOMS: atom_id res chain seq x y z
N MET A 1 51.52 60.29 27.73
CA MET A 1 50.46 59.62 26.96
C MET A 1 50.56 58.07 26.97
N LYS A 2 51.74 57.45 26.92
CA LYS A 2 51.90 55.99 26.90
C LYS A 2 51.38 55.23 28.15
N LYS A 3 51.44 55.82 29.35
CA LYS A 3 51.01 55.18 30.60
C LYS A 3 49.51 55.03 30.77
N ILE A 4 48.70 55.90 30.14
CA ILE A 4 47.22 55.84 30.22
C ILE A 4 46.68 54.74 29.31
N GLN A 5 47.33 54.44 28.21
CA GLN A 5 46.94 53.39 27.28
C GLN A 5 47.06 51.98 27.94
N PHE A 6 48.06 51.77 28.78
CA PHE A 6 48.27 50.51 29.51
C PHE A 6 47.17 50.21 30.55
N ILE A 7 46.43 51.24 30.99
CA ILE A 7 45.33 51.07 31.93
C ILE A 7 43.96 50.93 31.18
N ILE A 8 43.80 51.67 30.12
CA ILE A 8 42.53 51.69 29.37
C ILE A 8 42.32 50.39 28.57
N ILE A 9 43.37 49.84 27.96
CA ILE A 9 43.26 48.59 27.15
C ILE A 9 42.79 47.42 27.98
N PRO A 10 43.35 47.08 29.21
CA PRO A 10 42.85 46.01 30.01
C PRO A 10 41.41 46.21 30.52
N ILE A 11 41.02 47.46 30.79
CA ILE A 11 39.64 47.76 31.23
C ILE A 11 38.65 47.48 30.09
N ILE A 12 38.92 47.86 28.86
CA ILE A 12 38.08 47.58 27.74
C ILE A 12 38.01 46.08 27.47
N LEU A 13 39.12 45.36 27.56
CA LEU A 13 39.20 43.91 27.37
C LEU A 13 38.40 43.14 28.45
N SER A 14 38.50 43.54 29.74
CA SER A 14 37.74 42.92 30.83
C SER A 14 36.24 43.20 30.68
N PHE A 15 35.85 44.38 30.24
CA PHE A 15 34.45 44.70 29.99
C PHE A 15 33.89 43.87 28.83
N GLY A 16 34.66 43.69 27.74
CA GLY A 16 34.31 42.80 26.62
C GLY A 16 34.12 41.36 27.05
N LEU A 17 35.00 40.84 27.93
CA LEU A 17 34.89 39.46 28.50
C LEU A 17 33.64 39.31 29.36
N ILE A 18 33.31 40.31 30.19
CA ILE A 18 32.10 40.24 31.05
C ILE A 18 30.83 40.21 30.18
N ILE A 19 30.75 41.08 29.16
CA ILE A 19 29.61 41.10 28.26
C ILE A 19 29.51 39.78 27.46
N SER A 20 30.62 39.25 26.96
CA SER A 20 30.62 37.96 26.23
C SER A 20 30.20 36.83 27.13
N SER A 21 30.65 36.75 28.37
CA SER A 21 30.26 35.70 29.31
C SER A 21 28.78 35.77 29.68
N ALA A 22 28.22 36.97 29.82
CA ALA A 22 26.79 37.17 30.07
C ALA A 22 25.93 36.76 28.85
N LEU A 23 26.37 37.04 27.65
CA LEU A 23 25.68 36.61 26.40
C LEU A 23 25.75 35.07 26.24
N ILE A 24 26.87 34.46 26.49
CA ILE A 24 27.07 33.00 26.44
C ILE A 24 26.20 32.33 27.52
N SER A 25 26.22 32.84 28.76
CA SER A 25 25.39 32.32 29.87
C SER A 25 23.89 32.38 29.50
N ASN A 26 23.44 33.52 28.95
CA ASN A 26 22.06 33.65 28.52
C ASN A 26 21.69 32.68 27.34
N ALA A 27 22.62 32.47 26.42
CA ALA A 27 22.43 31.51 25.33
C ALA A 27 22.37 30.07 25.84
N MET A 28 23.24 29.70 26.77
CA MET A 28 23.23 28.38 27.40
C MET A 28 21.96 28.14 28.25
N ASN A 29 21.53 29.15 29.01
CA ASN A 29 20.27 29.06 29.78
C ASN A 29 19.03 28.91 28.87
N LYS A 30 19.08 29.49 27.68
CA LYS A 30 18.02 29.38 26.69
C LYS A 30 18.03 28.00 26.01
N ALA A 31 19.23 27.43 25.77
CA ALA A 31 19.39 26.09 25.25
C ALA A 31 18.93 25.01 26.25
N ASN A 32 19.28 25.19 27.54
CA ASN A 32 18.87 24.24 28.61
C ASN A 32 17.38 24.26 28.94
N LYS A 33 16.65 25.36 28.66
CA LYS A 33 15.19 25.41 28.80
C LYS A 33 14.47 24.46 27.79
N ASP A 34 15.16 24.05 26.75
CA ASP A 34 14.66 23.11 25.78
C ASP A 34 14.79 21.63 26.21
N GLU A 35 15.45 21.31 27.31
CA GLU A 35 15.63 19.94 27.80
C GLU A 35 14.36 19.35 28.45
N ASN A 36 13.49 20.19 28.99
CA ASN A 36 12.27 19.77 29.66
C ASN A 36 11.15 19.49 28.67
N ARG A 37 11.24 18.35 27.99
CA ARG A 37 10.28 17.95 26.97
C ARG A 37 9.90 16.48 27.10
N ILE A 38 8.68 16.16 26.74
CA ILE A 38 8.18 14.81 26.58
C ILE A 38 7.81 14.56 25.13
N THR A 39 8.27 13.44 24.58
CA THR A 39 7.91 13.00 23.24
C THR A 39 7.08 11.73 23.34
N VAL A 40 5.92 11.76 22.77
CA VAL A 40 4.94 10.67 22.80
C VAL A 40 4.46 10.32 21.39
N LYS A 41 3.99 9.08 21.23
CA LYS A 41 3.34 8.63 20.01
C LYS A 41 1.85 8.43 20.29
N GLY A 42 1.02 9.09 19.50
CA GLY A 42 -0.43 8.82 19.43
C GLY A 42 -0.74 7.96 18.22
N VAL A 43 -1.70 7.07 18.37
CA VAL A 43 -2.16 6.15 17.33
C VAL A 43 -3.67 6.32 17.17
N ALA A 44 -4.11 6.37 15.94
CA ALA A 44 -5.53 6.22 15.61
C ALA A 44 -5.70 5.17 14.53
N GLU A 45 -6.74 4.37 14.67
CA GLU A 45 -7.13 3.33 13.73
C GLU A 45 -8.62 3.46 13.44
N ARG A 46 -9.01 3.18 12.20
CA ARG A 46 -10.41 3.16 11.78
C ARG A 46 -10.67 1.99 10.86
N ARG A 47 -11.67 1.21 11.20
CA ARG A 47 -12.20 0.15 10.34
C ARG A 47 -13.07 0.77 9.25
N ILE A 48 -12.77 0.45 7.99
CA ILE A 48 -13.43 1.03 6.82
C ILE A 48 -13.92 -0.10 5.93
N LYS A 49 -15.19 -0.06 5.51
CA LYS A 49 -15.72 -0.96 4.50
C LYS A 49 -15.26 -0.49 3.11
N ALA A 50 -14.78 -1.41 2.28
CA ALA A 50 -14.50 -1.16 0.88
C ALA A 50 -15.77 -0.70 0.13
N ASP A 51 -15.57 0.13 -0.88
CA ASP A 51 -16.64 0.69 -1.70
C ASP A 51 -16.53 0.29 -3.18
N LYS A 52 -15.55 -0.56 -3.51
CA LYS A 52 -15.30 -1.04 -4.86
C LYS A 52 -14.66 -2.43 -4.79
N ALA A 53 -15.11 -3.32 -5.68
CA ALA A 53 -14.54 -4.66 -5.86
C ALA A 53 -14.06 -4.87 -7.29
N LEU A 54 -12.96 -5.62 -7.42
CA LEU A 54 -12.40 -6.11 -8.67
C LEU A 54 -12.36 -7.64 -8.63
N ILE A 55 -12.93 -8.29 -9.64
CA ILE A 55 -12.85 -9.73 -9.81
C ILE A 55 -12.20 -10.00 -11.16
N ASN A 56 -11.11 -10.75 -11.17
CA ASN A 56 -10.43 -11.19 -12.38
C ASN A 56 -10.71 -12.67 -12.63
N ILE A 57 -11.19 -12.96 -13.82
CA ILE A 57 -11.47 -14.29 -14.34
C ILE A 57 -10.47 -14.55 -15.45
N VAL A 58 -9.65 -15.57 -15.32
CA VAL A 58 -8.64 -15.94 -16.31
C VAL A 58 -9.08 -17.22 -17.01
N ILE A 59 -9.28 -17.13 -18.31
CA ILE A 59 -9.58 -18.27 -19.18
C ILE A 59 -8.28 -18.71 -19.82
N THR A 60 -7.88 -19.95 -19.59
CA THR A 60 -6.66 -20.54 -20.16
C THR A 60 -7.01 -21.76 -20.97
N GLN A 61 -6.55 -21.81 -22.22
CA GLN A 61 -6.76 -22.95 -23.13
C GLN A 61 -5.47 -23.32 -23.82
N LYS A 62 -5.34 -24.59 -24.17
CA LYS A 62 -4.22 -25.11 -24.93
C LYS A 62 -4.72 -26.00 -26.04
N SER A 63 -4.20 -25.79 -27.27
CA SER A 63 -4.51 -26.61 -28.42
C SER A 63 -3.32 -26.67 -29.38
N ASP A 64 -3.19 -27.74 -30.13
CA ASP A 64 -2.24 -27.84 -31.26
C ASP A 64 -2.77 -27.13 -32.52
N ASN A 65 -4.07 -26.81 -32.56
CA ASN A 65 -4.74 -26.06 -33.62
C ASN A 65 -5.16 -24.66 -33.14
N LEU A 66 -4.73 -23.63 -33.86
CA LEU A 66 -5.01 -22.23 -33.51
C LEU A 66 -6.49 -21.87 -33.60
N ASP A 67 -7.23 -22.38 -34.59
CA ASP A 67 -8.64 -22.06 -34.75
C ASP A 67 -9.50 -22.77 -33.72
N GLU A 68 -9.13 -24.00 -33.36
CA GLU A 68 -9.73 -24.75 -32.25
C GLU A 68 -9.50 -24.02 -30.93
N LEU A 69 -8.28 -23.53 -30.67
CA LEU A 69 -7.95 -22.72 -29.48
C LEU A 69 -8.87 -21.51 -29.36
N LYS A 70 -8.99 -20.72 -30.43
CA LYS A 70 -9.85 -19.51 -30.45
C LYS A 70 -11.30 -19.84 -30.17
N LYS A 71 -11.80 -20.92 -30.76
CA LYS A 71 -13.17 -21.39 -30.54
C LYS A 71 -13.39 -21.77 -29.07
N GLN A 72 -12.50 -22.58 -28.50
CA GLN A 72 -12.61 -22.99 -27.09
C GLN A 72 -12.60 -21.79 -26.13
N ILE A 73 -11.77 -20.76 -26.38
CA ILE A 73 -11.77 -19.54 -25.58
C ILE A 73 -13.08 -18.79 -25.72
N SER A 74 -13.57 -18.59 -26.95
CA SER A 74 -14.84 -17.92 -27.21
C SER A 74 -16.04 -18.63 -26.57
N ASP A 75 -16.06 -19.96 -26.59
CA ASP A 75 -17.10 -20.74 -25.92
C ASP A 75 -17.08 -20.50 -24.38
N ARG A 76 -15.89 -20.40 -23.77
CA ARG A 76 -15.74 -20.10 -22.32
C ARG A 76 -16.07 -18.64 -21.99
N GLU A 77 -15.65 -17.70 -22.84
CA GLU A 77 -16.04 -16.29 -22.74
C GLU A 77 -17.55 -16.13 -22.72
N THR A 78 -18.25 -16.84 -23.62
CA THR A 78 -19.70 -16.83 -23.70
C THR A 78 -20.34 -17.33 -22.39
N LEU A 79 -19.86 -18.43 -21.81
CA LEU A 79 -20.36 -18.96 -20.54
C LEU A 79 -20.23 -17.94 -19.42
N VAL A 80 -19.07 -17.28 -19.30
CA VAL A 80 -18.82 -16.26 -18.27
C VAL A 80 -19.68 -15.03 -18.49
N THR A 81 -19.79 -14.55 -19.74
CA THR A 81 -20.60 -13.36 -20.06
C THR A 81 -22.09 -13.59 -19.88
N ASP A 82 -22.60 -14.78 -20.11
CA ASP A 82 -24.00 -15.13 -19.87
C ASP A 82 -24.29 -15.18 -18.35
N LEU A 83 -23.36 -15.64 -17.55
CA LEU A 83 -23.46 -15.54 -16.08
C LEU A 83 -23.47 -14.08 -15.62
N ILE A 84 -22.59 -13.23 -16.15
CA ILE A 84 -22.55 -11.77 -15.88
C ILE A 84 -23.92 -11.13 -16.18
N LYS A 85 -24.51 -11.44 -17.34
CA LYS A 85 -25.82 -10.93 -17.72
C LYS A 85 -26.94 -11.43 -16.81
N SER A 86 -26.90 -12.72 -16.41
CA SER A 86 -27.91 -13.31 -15.52
C SER A 86 -27.95 -12.63 -14.16
N LEU A 87 -26.80 -12.14 -13.68
CA LEU A 87 -26.66 -11.41 -12.41
C LEU A 87 -26.95 -9.91 -12.55
N LYS A 88 -27.37 -9.46 -13.77
CA LYS A 88 -27.70 -8.05 -14.05
C LYS A 88 -26.55 -7.09 -13.67
N ILE A 89 -25.33 -7.49 -14.01
CA ILE A 89 -24.16 -6.62 -13.93
C ILE A 89 -24.15 -5.75 -15.17
N ASP A 90 -24.00 -4.44 -14.98
CA ASP A 90 -24.02 -3.48 -16.09
C ASP A 90 -22.80 -3.66 -17.01
N THR A 91 -22.98 -3.39 -18.29
CA THR A 91 -21.91 -3.50 -19.30
C THR A 91 -20.71 -2.59 -19.03
N ASN A 92 -20.91 -1.52 -18.23
CA ASN A 92 -19.85 -0.61 -17.81
C ASN A 92 -19.04 -1.14 -16.63
N GLU A 93 -19.50 -2.20 -15.97
CA GLU A 93 -18.86 -2.79 -14.81
C GLU A 93 -17.94 -3.96 -15.17
N TYR A 94 -17.90 -4.40 -16.42
CA TYR A 94 -16.95 -5.44 -16.83
C TYR A 94 -16.25 -5.09 -18.15
N SER A 95 -15.06 -5.66 -18.32
CA SER A 95 -14.28 -5.54 -19.55
C SER A 95 -13.67 -6.89 -19.92
N ILE A 96 -13.70 -7.21 -21.21
CA ILE A 96 -13.02 -8.38 -21.76
C ILE A 96 -11.66 -7.91 -22.27
N GLY A 97 -10.60 -8.55 -21.77
CA GLY A 97 -9.23 -8.25 -22.17
C GLY A 97 -8.90 -8.82 -23.55
N ASN A 98 -7.73 -8.48 -24.05
CA ASN A 98 -7.26 -9.02 -25.31
C ASN A 98 -6.80 -10.47 -25.14
N LEU A 99 -7.25 -11.34 -26.04
CA LEU A 99 -6.74 -12.71 -26.13
C LEU A 99 -5.23 -12.69 -26.44
N ARG A 100 -4.43 -13.26 -25.55
CA ARG A 100 -2.99 -13.45 -25.73
C ARG A 100 -2.75 -14.89 -26.14
N ILE A 101 -2.08 -15.09 -27.27
CA ILE A 101 -1.73 -16.41 -27.77
C ILE A 101 -0.21 -16.54 -27.80
N GLN A 102 0.31 -17.61 -27.21
CA GLN A 102 1.72 -17.95 -27.20
C GLN A 102 1.94 -19.30 -27.88
N PRO A 103 2.80 -19.38 -28.94
CA PRO A 103 3.16 -20.64 -29.54
C PRO A 103 4.18 -21.36 -28.67
N ASN A 104 3.98 -22.65 -28.47
CA ASN A 104 4.93 -23.57 -27.84
C ASN A 104 5.72 -24.31 -28.92
N TYR A 105 7.03 -24.38 -28.78
CA TYR A 105 7.91 -25.00 -29.72
C TYR A 105 8.38 -26.37 -29.20
N LEU A 106 8.61 -27.30 -30.11
CA LEU A 106 9.20 -28.61 -29.77
C LEU A 106 10.61 -28.42 -29.19
N GLU A 107 10.88 -29.01 -28.04
CA GLU A 107 12.10 -28.85 -27.25
C GLU A 107 13.37 -29.26 -28.03
N ASN A 108 13.23 -30.17 -28.98
CA ASN A 108 14.36 -30.63 -29.81
C ASN A 108 14.93 -29.58 -30.77
N ALA A 109 14.24 -28.45 -31.00
CA ALA A 109 14.73 -27.34 -31.80
C ALA A 109 15.71 -26.43 -31.04
N LEU A 110 15.72 -26.48 -29.71
CA LEU A 110 16.60 -25.65 -28.87
C LEU A 110 17.95 -26.28 -28.58
N ASN A 111 18.07 -27.62 -28.62
CA ASN A 111 19.31 -28.35 -28.29
C ASN A 111 20.32 -28.44 -29.45
N THR A 112 19.95 -27.97 -30.64
CA THR A 112 20.85 -28.01 -31.83
C THR A 112 21.86 -26.85 -31.85
N LYS A 113 21.88 -25.97 -30.86
CA LYS A 113 22.84 -24.84 -30.82
C LYS A 113 24.25 -25.19 -30.36
N GLN A 114 24.53 -26.45 -30.02
CA GLN A 114 25.85 -26.80 -29.45
C GLN A 114 26.77 -27.65 -30.34
N SER A 115 26.40 -27.98 -31.57
CA SER A 115 27.26 -28.85 -32.41
C SER A 115 27.20 -28.51 -33.91
N ALA A 116 27.29 -27.22 -34.28
CA ALA A 116 27.44 -26.91 -35.72
C ALA A 116 28.44 -25.78 -35.95
N VAL A 117 29.72 -26.14 -35.84
CA VAL A 117 30.75 -25.52 -36.66
C VAL A 117 30.86 -26.40 -37.91
N SER A 118 30.21 -26.00 -38.97
CA SER A 118 30.55 -26.26 -40.40
C SER A 118 29.28 -26.35 -41.26
N SER A 119 29.33 -25.57 -42.35
CA SER A 119 28.52 -25.68 -43.55
C SER A 119 27.11 -25.04 -43.52
N ALA A 120 26.88 -24.23 -44.56
CA ALA A 120 25.61 -23.61 -44.92
C ALA A 120 24.44 -24.62 -44.94
N ALA A 121 23.92 -24.91 -43.74
CA ALA A 121 22.74 -25.74 -43.57
C ALA A 121 21.56 -24.84 -43.19
N THR A 122 20.53 -24.90 -43.97
CA THR A 122 19.19 -24.38 -43.69
C THR A 122 18.84 -24.57 -42.23
N LEU A 123 18.63 -23.48 -41.48
CA LEU A 123 18.18 -23.56 -40.08
C LEU A 123 16.95 -24.47 -40.03
N PRO A 124 16.90 -25.49 -39.16
CA PRO A 124 15.73 -26.34 -39.05
C PRO A 124 14.53 -25.46 -38.70
N ALA A 125 13.45 -25.55 -39.46
CA ALA A 125 12.20 -24.85 -39.21
C ALA A 125 11.74 -25.23 -37.80
N VAL A 126 11.68 -24.24 -36.91
CA VAL A 126 11.19 -24.43 -35.53
C VAL A 126 9.73 -24.84 -35.64
N LYS A 127 9.41 -26.10 -35.30
CA LYS A 127 8.06 -26.64 -35.40
C LYS A 127 7.27 -26.25 -34.12
N ILE A 128 6.14 -25.57 -34.32
CA ILE A 128 5.20 -25.29 -33.25
C ILE A 128 4.52 -26.59 -32.84
N SER A 129 4.48 -26.88 -31.53
CA SER A 129 3.86 -28.07 -30.96
C SER A 129 2.42 -27.81 -30.51
N SER A 130 2.18 -26.63 -29.98
CA SER A 130 0.86 -26.20 -29.48
C SER A 130 0.81 -24.69 -29.29
N TYR A 131 -0.36 -24.18 -29.02
CA TYR A 131 -0.62 -22.79 -28.67
C TYR A 131 -1.25 -22.76 -27.29
N ASP A 132 -0.80 -21.84 -26.43
CA ASP A 132 -1.47 -21.48 -25.18
C ASP A 132 -2.20 -20.14 -25.38
N GLY A 133 -3.48 -20.11 -25.08
CA GLY A 133 -4.30 -18.93 -25.12
C GLY A 133 -4.71 -18.50 -23.72
N ILE A 134 -4.58 -17.21 -23.42
CA ILE A 134 -4.97 -16.62 -22.14
C ILE A 134 -5.80 -15.38 -22.40
N GLU A 135 -6.98 -15.33 -21.81
CA GLU A 135 -7.87 -14.18 -21.83
C GLU A 135 -8.31 -13.85 -20.40
N THR A 136 -8.44 -12.56 -20.08
CA THR A 136 -8.84 -12.10 -18.76
C THR A 136 -10.10 -11.26 -18.87
N ILE A 137 -11.14 -11.62 -18.13
CA ILE A 137 -12.35 -10.81 -17.96
C ILE A 137 -12.27 -10.17 -16.59
N SER A 138 -12.33 -8.83 -16.54
CA SER A 138 -12.26 -8.06 -15.29
C SER A 138 -13.63 -7.44 -15.01
N ILE A 139 -14.14 -7.64 -13.80
CA ILE A 139 -15.38 -7.05 -13.31
C ILE A 139 -15.04 -6.07 -12.20
N VAL A 140 -15.54 -4.84 -12.34
CA VAL A 140 -15.34 -3.76 -11.41
C VAL A 140 -16.68 -3.23 -10.97
N THR A 141 -17.08 -3.51 -9.73
CA THR A 141 -18.38 -3.06 -9.21
C THR A 141 -18.24 -2.27 -7.92
N LYS A 142 -19.18 -1.35 -7.69
CA LYS A 142 -19.34 -0.63 -6.41
C LYS A 142 -20.26 -1.37 -5.43
N ASN A 143 -20.99 -2.37 -5.92
CA ASN A 143 -21.87 -3.16 -5.07
C ASN A 143 -21.12 -4.39 -4.55
N ILE A 144 -20.62 -4.27 -3.33
CA ILE A 144 -19.81 -5.31 -2.67
C ILE A 144 -20.61 -6.62 -2.49
N ASP A 145 -21.91 -6.51 -2.18
CA ASP A 145 -22.76 -7.70 -1.96
C ASP A 145 -22.96 -8.47 -3.27
N LYS A 146 -23.13 -7.77 -4.40
CA LYS A 146 -23.15 -8.40 -5.73
C LYS A 146 -21.80 -9.04 -6.10
N ALA A 147 -20.71 -8.43 -5.71
CA ALA A 147 -19.38 -9.00 -5.97
C ALA A 147 -19.20 -10.34 -5.27
N GLU A 148 -19.67 -10.47 -4.03
CA GLU A 148 -19.64 -11.74 -3.28
C GLU A 148 -20.54 -12.79 -3.94
N GLU A 149 -21.81 -12.45 -4.25
CA GLU A 149 -22.73 -13.35 -4.94
C GLU A 149 -22.15 -13.84 -6.28
N PHE A 150 -21.56 -12.93 -7.03
CA PHE A 150 -20.95 -13.27 -8.31
C PHE A 150 -19.76 -14.20 -8.16
N TYR A 151 -18.89 -13.94 -7.18
CA TYR A 151 -17.75 -14.80 -6.88
C TYR A 151 -18.18 -16.22 -6.47
N GLU A 152 -19.24 -16.35 -5.68
CA GLU A 152 -19.81 -17.65 -5.32
C GLU A 152 -20.30 -18.42 -6.57
N LYS A 153 -21.05 -17.75 -7.44
CA LYS A 153 -21.55 -18.35 -8.68
C LYS A 153 -20.44 -18.74 -9.64
N LEU A 154 -19.42 -17.90 -9.77
CA LEU A 154 -18.23 -18.22 -10.57
C LEU A 154 -17.48 -19.43 -10.00
N SER A 155 -17.38 -19.52 -8.66
CA SER A 155 -16.73 -20.64 -8.02
C SER A 155 -17.44 -21.98 -8.31
N GLU A 156 -18.77 -21.97 -8.44
CA GLU A 156 -19.54 -23.12 -8.92
C GLU A 156 -19.18 -23.48 -10.38
N LEU A 157 -19.00 -22.48 -11.25
CA LEU A 157 -18.62 -22.69 -12.63
C LEU A 157 -17.22 -23.29 -12.77
N LYS A 158 -16.27 -22.88 -11.91
CA LYS A 158 -14.92 -23.44 -11.85
C LYS A 158 -14.93 -24.95 -11.59
N LEU A 159 -15.84 -25.44 -10.75
CA LEU A 159 -15.97 -26.88 -10.47
C LEU A 159 -16.41 -27.69 -11.70
N GLN A 160 -17.07 -27.02 -12.66
CA GLN A 160 -17.54 -27.66 -13.90
C GLN A 160 -16.54 -27.52 -15.06
N SER A 161 -15.51 -26.66 -14.90
CA SER A 161 -14.57 -26.33 -15.99
C SER A 161 -13.16 -26.06 -15.45
N ASN A 162 -12.22 -26.98 -15.76
CA ASN A 162 -10.83 -26.87 -15.29
C ASN A 162 -10.01 -25.71 -15.92
N ASN A 163 -10.57 -25.04 -16.94
CA ASN A 163 -9.83 -24.07 -17.75
C ASN A 163 -10.25 -22.61 -17.45
N ILE A 164 -11.00 -22.39 -16.37
CA ILE A 164 -11.38 -21.09 -15.87
C ILE A 164 -10.79 -20.93 -14.48
N GLU A 165 -9.88 -20.01 -14.31
CA GLU A 165 -9.34 -19.62 -13.01
C GLU A 165 -10.00 -18.33 -12.54
N ILE A 166 -10.46 -18.32 -11.31
CA ILE A 166 -11.14 -17.19 -10.71
C ILE A 166 -10.29 -16.73 -9.54
N ASN A 167 -9.77 -15.53 -9.65
CA ASN A 167 -9.03 -14.92 -8.57
C ASN A 167 -9.98 -14.47 -7.46
N MET A 168 -9.51 -14.54 -6.22
CA MET A 168 -10.26 -13.95 -5.10
C MET A 168 -10.56 -12.48 -5.40
N PRO A 169 -11.76 -11.98 -5.05
CA PRO A 169 -12.09 -10.57 -5.23
C PRO A 169 -11.12 -9.67 -4.46
N GLU A 170 -10.66 -8.63 -5.12
CA GLU A 170 -9.89 -7.56 -4.50
C GLU A 170 -10.82 -6.39 -4.16
N TYR A 171 -10.72 -5.88 -2.95
CA TYR A 171 -11.59 -4.81 -2.45
C TYR A 171 -10.80 -3.52 -2.23
N PHE A 172 -11.38 -2.40 -2.66
CA PHE A 172 -10.74 -1.09 -2.64
C PHE A 172 -11.59 -0.05 -1.91
N ILE A 173 -10.93 0.94 -1.33
CA ILE A 173 -11.53 2.14 -0.77
C ILE A 173 -11.15 3.29 -1.69
N THR A 174 -12.13 3.83 -2.45
CA THR A 174 -11.84 4.84 -3.49
C THR A 174 -11.60 6.23 -2.92
N ASN A 175 -12.21 6.57 -1.79
CA ASN A 175 -12.07 7.88 -1.16
C ASN A 175 -11.46 7.79 0.24
N ILE A 176 -10.19 7.38 0.29
CA ILE A 176 -9.44 7.25 1.54
C ILE A 176 -9.14 8.60 2.20
N GLU A 177 -9.04 9.68 1.41
CA GLU A 177 -8.64 11.03 1.89
C GLU A 177 -9.61 11.59 2.93
N ARG A 178 -10.90 11.29 2.80
CA ARG A 178 -11.90 11.74 3.78
C ARG A 178 -11.65 11.21 5.19
N TYR A 179 -11.05 10.01 5.30
CA TYR A 179 -10.76 9.38 6.60
C TYR A 179 -9.43 9.85 7.18
N LYS A 180 -8.46 10.22 6.33
CA LYS A 180 -7.13 10.63 6.77
C LYS A 180 -7.15 11.84 7.68
N LYS A 181 -7.95 12.85 7.34
CA LYS A 181 -8.06 14.08 8.12
C LYS A 181 -8.50 13.79 9.57
N ASP A 182 -9.57 13.03 9.74
CA ASP A 182 -10.11 12.70 11.05
C ASP A 182 -9.11 11.86 11.85
N LEU A 183 -8.47 10.87 11.21
CA LEU A 183 -7.48 10.01 11.85
C LEU A 183 -6.27 10.78 12.38
N VAL A 184 -5.79 11.80 11.65
CA VAL A 184 -4.69 12.63 12.15
C VAL A 184 -5.10 13.40 13.38
N VAL A 185 -6.32 13.93 13.41
CA VAL A 185 -6.87 14.64 14.59
C VAL A 185 -6.99 13.68 15.78
N ASP A 186 -7.54 12.50 15.56
CA ASP A 186 -7.71 11.49 16.61
C ASP A 186 -6.34 11.00 17.15
N ALA A 187 -5.36 10.75 16.28
CA ALA A 187 -4.01 10.38 16.68
C ALA A 187 -3.30 11.49 17.46
N SER A 188 -3.48 12.76 17.04
CA SER A 188 -2.90 13.90 17.74
C SER A 188 -3.49 14.05 19.14
N ARG A 189 -4.81 13.90 19.27
CA ARG A 189 -5.50 13.91 20.58
C ARG A 189 -5.05 12.74 21.47
N ASN A 190 -4.88 11.55 20.88
CA ASN A 190 -4.36 10.39 21.60
C ASN A 190 -2.93 10.64 22.11
N ALA A 191 -2.06 11.30 21.31
CA ALA A 191 -0.73 11.70 21.75
C ALA A 191 -0.78 12.67 22.94
N GLU A 192 -1.66 13.67 22.89
CA GLU A 192 -1.83 14.64 23.98
C GLU A 192 -2.30 13.98 25.27
N ILE A 193 -3.31 13.12 25.21
CA ILE A 193 -3.82 12.36 26.38
C ILE A 193 -2.69 11.53 27.00
N ARG A 194 -1.91 10.81 26.19
CA ARG A 194 -0.76 10.02 26.67
C ARG A 194 0.29 10.89 27.34
N ALA A 195 0.59 12.07 26.80
CA ALA A 195 1.54 12.98 27.41
C ALA A 195 1.06 13.44 28.80
N ILE A 196 -0.22 13.80 28.91
CA ILE A 196 -0.85 14.20 30.19
C ILE A 196 -0.76 13.05 31.21
N GLU A 197 -1.14 11.85 30.82
CA GLU A 197 -1.12 10.67 31.70
C GLU A 197 0.28 10.35 32.20
N MET A 198 1.29 10.39 31.32
CA MET A 198 2.68 10.15 31.70
C MET A 198 3.23 11.21 32.65
N LEU A 199 2.87 12.49 32.46
CA LEU A 199 3.34 13.58 33.30
C LEU A 199 2.68 13.58 34.68
N LYS A 200 1.43 13.16 34.80
CA LYS A 200 0.70 13.04 36.08
C LYS A 200 1.40 12.12 37.08
N VAL A 201 2.09 11.09 36.61
CA VAL A 201 2.83 10.15 37.50
C VAL A 201 3.88 10.87 38.35
N ASN A 202 4.46 11.96 37.84
CA ASN A 202 5.48 12.75 38.50
C ASN A 202 4.96 14.13 38.95
N ASN A 203 3.64 14.34 39.03
CA ASN A 203 3.00 15.62 39.38
C ASN A 203 3.43 16.79 38.47
N ASN A 204 3.78 16.49 37.21
CA ASN A 204 4.11 17.49 36.23
C ASN A 204 2.89 17.76 35.31
N GLU A 205 2.86 18.93 34.69
CA GLU A 205 1.81 19.33 33.75
C GLU A 205 2.35 19.41 32.31
N ILE A 206 1.46 19.19 31.35
CA ILE A 206 1.76 19.39 29.94
C ILE A 206 1.89 20.89 29.62
N GLY A 207 2.96 21.25 28.91
CA GLY A 207 3.17 22.60 28.36
C GLY A 207 2.72 22.71 26.91
N GLY A 208 3.21 23.74 26.23
CA GLY A 208 2.90 23.95 24.82
C GLY A 208 3.45 22.84 23.91
N LEU A 209 2.77 22.59 22.80
CA LEU A 209 3.26 21.72 21.72
C LEU A 209 4.48 22.37 21.07
N LYS A 210 5.62 21.66 21.07
CA LYS A 210 6.87 22.11 20.44
C LYS A 210 7.02 21.63 19.02
N ASN A 211 6.71 20.35 18.79
CA ASN A 211 6.80 19.71 17.47
C ASN A 211 5.75 18.64 17.33
N ILE A 212 5.26 18.47 16.11
CA ILE A 212 4.38 17.38 15.73
C ILE A 212 4.81 16.86 14.36
N SER A 213 4.87 15.54 14.24
CA SER A 213 5.22 14.86 13.01
C SER A 213 4.22 13.72 12.77
N GLN A 214 3.68 13.68 11.58
CA GLN A 214 2.77 12.64 11.14
C GLN A 214 3.57 11.54 10.44
N GLY A 215 3.33 10.29 10.82
CA GLY A 215 3.81 9.11 10.11
C GLY A 215 3.00 8.82 8.84
N GLN A 216 3.39 7.77 8.15
CA GLN A 216 2.64 7.28 6.99
C GLN A 216 1.31 6.65 7.42
N PHE A 217 0.33 6.70 6.51
CA PHE A 217 -0.88 5.91 6.67
C PHE A 217 -0.61 4.48 6.24
N GLU A 218 -1.03 3.55 7.07
CA GLU A 218 -0.89 2.12 6.84
C GLU A 218 -2.29 1.52 6.66
N MET A 219 -2.44 0.68 5.64
CA MET A 219 -3.60 -0.17 5.50
C MET A 219 -3.25 -1.52 6.09
N LEU A 220 -4.05 -1.96 7.05
CA LEU A 220 -3.84 -3.20 7.78
C LEU A 220 -5.02 -4.14 7.54
N GLU A 221 -4.75 -5.42 7.71
CA GLU A 221 -5.77 -6.46 7.72
C GLU A 221 -6.78 -6.25 8.85
N ASP A 222 -8.05 -6.54 8.55
CA ASP A 222 -9.08 -6.57 9.56
C ASP A 222 -9.09 -7.91 10.28
N THR A 223 -8.56 -7.93 11.49
CA THR A 223 -8.51 -9.13 12.34
C THR A 223 -9.82 -9.42 13.09
N GLU A 224 -10.83 -8.56 12.96
CA GLU A 224 -12.13 -8.72 13.61
C GLU A 224 -13.06 -9.66 12.83
N ASP A 225 -12.85 -9.81 11.51
CA ASP A 225 -13.59 -10.77 10.71
C ASP A 225 -12.90 -12.13 10.70
N VAL A 226 -13.28 -13.00 11.65
CA VAL A 226 -12.70 -14.35 11.83
C VAL A 226 -12.79 -15.21 10.58
N ARG A 227 -13.80 -14.98 9.71
CA ARG A 227 -13.98 -15.76 8.47
C ARG A 227 -12.92 -15.47 7.42
N ARG A 228 -12.27 -14.30 7.49
CA ARG A 228 -11.32 -13.78 6.51
C ARG A 228 -9.94 -13.49 7.10
N ILE A 229 -9.66 -14.02 8.30
CA ILE A 229 -8.41 -13.74 9.02
C ILE A 229 -7.15 -14.26 8.31
N ASN A 230 -7.31 -15.22 7.39
CA ASN A 230 -6.21 -15.79 6.60
C ASN A 230 -6.15 -15.21 5.17
N GLU A 231 -7.00 -14.24 4.84
CA GLU A 231 -6.99 -13.56 3.56
C GLU A 231 -6.06 -12.35 3.62
N ASN A 232 -5.39 -12.07 2.50
CA ASN A 232 -4.59 -10.86 2.36
C ASN A 232 -5.46 -9.61 2.53
N GLU A 233 -4.87 -8.50 2.97
CA GLU A 233 -5.56 -7.21 3.10
C GLU A 233 -6.36 -6.83 1.84
N ALA A 234 -5.82 -7.08 0.64
CA ALA A 234 -6.49 -6.80 -0.63
C ALA A 234 -7.84 -7.51 -0.78
N ASN A 235 -7.97 -8.74 -0.26
CA ASN A 235 -9.16 -9.59 -0.39
C ASN A 235 -10.18 -9.39 0.73
N GLN A 236 -9.88 -8.55 1.71
CA GLN A 236 -10.79 -8.24 2.81
C GLN A 236 -11.73 -7.08 2.48
N ILE A 237 -13.03 -7.25 2.76
CA ILE A 237 -14.05 -6.20 2.59
C ILE A 237 -13.83 -5.06 3.57
N TYR A 238 -13.50 -5.38 4.80
CA TYR A 238 -13.15 -4.40 5.82
C TYR A 238 -11.65 -4.30 5.97
N LYS A 239 -11.16 -3.08 6.01
CA LYS A 239 -9.74 -2.78 6.18
C LYS A 239 -9.56 -1.82 7.33
N LYS A 240 -8.42 -1.89 7.99
CA LYS A 240 -8.08 -1.02 9.10
C LYS A 240 -7.07 0.03 8.64
N LEU A 241 -7.49 1.29 8.55
CA LEU A 241 -6.59 2.40 8.26
C LEU A 241 -6.01 2.92 9.56
N ARG A 242 -4.69 2.99 9.64
CA ARG A 242 -3.91 3.41 10.81
C ARG A 242 -3.00 4.57 10.49
N VAL A 243 -2.81 5.47 11.47
CA VAL A 243 -1.78 6.51 11.44
C VAL A 243 -1.13 6.64 12.82
N VAL A 244 0.16 6.95 12.82
CA VAL A 244 0.92 7.27 14.03
C VAL A 244 1.36 8.72 13.95
N VAL A 245 1.11 9.49 15.01
CA VAL A 245 1.57 10.87 15.17
C VAL A 245 2.58 10.91 16.30
N THR A 246 3.73 11.53 16.08
CA THR A 246 4.74 11.79 17.13
C THR A 246 4.64 13.25 17.51
N ALA A 247 4.34 13.52 18.78
CA ALA A 247 4.22 14.87 19.33
C ALA A 247 5.23 15.09 20.46
N THR A 248 5.84 16.27 20.48
CA THR A 248 6.76 16.70 21.53
C THR A 248 6.18 17.92 22.23
N TYR A 249 5.97 17.81 23.53
CA TYR A 249 5.45 18.86 24.40
C TYR A 249 6.50 19.34 25.39
N LEU A 250 6.41 20.59 25.79
CA LEU A 250 7.17 21.12 26.91
C LEU A 250 6.56 20.59 28.22
N ILE A 251 7.39 20.47 29.25
CA ILE A 251 6.97 20.09 30.61
C ILE A 251 6.86 21.33 31.46
N LYS A 252 5.76 21.47 32.23
CA LYS A 252 5.57 22.44 33.28
C LYS A 252 5.67 21.73 34.63
N TYR A 253 6.41 22.34 35.59
CA TYR A 253 6.57 21.90 36.97
C TYR A 253 5.60 22.65 37.86
#